data_d9c174fefde0cb532b001c771cfc58ea
#
_entry.id   d9c174fefde0cb532b001c771cfc58ea
#
_cell.length_a   1.000
_cell.length_b   1.000
_cell.length_c   1.000
_cell.angle_alpha   90.00
_cell.angle_beta   90.00
_cell.angle_gamma   90.00
#
_symmetry.space_group_name_H-M   'P 1'
#
loop_
_entity.id
_entity.type
_entity.pdbx_description
1 polymer ?
#
loop_
_entity_poly.entity_id
_entity_poly.type
_entity_poly.pdbx_seq_one_letter_code
_entity_poly.pdbx_strand_id
1 'polypeptide(L)'
;MTPVQRFTPAIRIGCSGWQYKHWRGDFYPAELAAARWLERYAAVFDTVEINNTFYRLPEAPTFEAWRRRVPDEFLFAVKASRYLTHMKKLKDPRDPLARLFTRARRLGPPSRPDPETLRSSGCCRLQWLQRGA
;
A
#
# COMPACT_ATOMS: atom_id res chain seq x y z
N MET A 1 17.12 1.01 -35.61
CA MET A 1 17.20 1.74 -34.37
C MET A 1 15.86 1.58 -33.62
N THR A 2 15.87 0.79 -32.57
CA THR A 2 14.72 0.67 -31.66
C THR A 2 14.60 1.99 -30.88
N PRO A 3 13.45 2.65 -30.85
CA PRO A 3 13.30 3.86 -30.04
C PRO A 3 13.51 3.48 -28.57
N VAL A 4 14.46 4.17 -27.93
CA VAL A 4 14.61 4.11 -26.49
C VAL A 4 13.33 4.64 -25.89
N GLN A 5 12.45 3.74 -25.42
CA GLN A 5 11.31 4.13 -24.62
C GLN A 5 11.85 4.79 -23.36
N ARG A 6 11.73 6.12 -23.30
CA ARG A 6 12.01 6.86 -22.08
C ARG A 6 10.95 6.44 -21.07
N PHE A 7 11.37 5.65 -20.11
CA PHE A 7 10.57 5.29 -18.96
C PHE A 7 10.36 6.56 -18.15
N THR A 8 9.21 7.19 -18.31
CA THR A 8 8.79 8.25 -17.41
C THR A 8 8.17 7.55 -16.21
N PRO A 9 8.83 7.53 -15.03
CA PRO A 9 8.23 6.92 -13.85
C PRO A 9 6.92 7.68 -13.55
N ALA A 10 5.80 6.96 -13.52
CA ALA A 10 4.53 7.53 -13.16
C ALA A 10 4.61 8.01 -11.71
N ILE A 11 4.44 9.32 -11.49
CA ILE A 11 4.33 9.89 -10.15
C ILE A 11 2.93 9.60 -9.64
N ARG A 12 2.83 8.96 -8.48
CA ARG A 12 1.56 8.71 -7.79
C ARG A 12 1.51 9.51 -6.49
N ILE A 13 0.37 10.12 -6.23
CA ILE A 13 0.14 10.92 -5.02
C ILE A 13 -1.00 10.29 -4.24
N GLY A 14 -0.79 10.10 -2.95
CA GLY A 14 -1.77 9.52 -2.03
C GLY A 14 -1.46 9.86 -0.58
N CYS A 15 -2.26 9.34 0.33
CA CYS A 15 -2.13 9.58 1.76
C CYS A 15 -1.54 8.36 2.49
N SER A 16 -1.07 8.58 3.71
CA SER A 16 -0.71 7.51 4.64
C SER A 16 -1.96 7.04 5.39
N GLY A 17 -2.70 6.12 4.77
CA GLY A 17 -3.97 5.62 5.27
C GLY A 17 -5.20 6.32 4.69
N TRP A 18 -6.35 5.70 4.94
CA TRP A 18 -7.66 6.23 4.51
C TRP A 18 -8.72 6.15 5.63
N GLN A 19 -8.41 5.57 6.77
CA GLN A 19 -9.35 5.25 7.86
C GLN A 19 -9.38 6.37 8.92
N TYR A 20 -9.63 7.60 8.47
CA TYR A 20 -9.62 8.78 9.34
C TYR A 20 -11.04 9.30 9.59
N LYS A 21 -11.52 9.15 10.84
CA LYS A 21 -12.86 9.59 11.24
C LYS A 21 -13.11 11.09 11.05
N HIS A 22 -12.07 11.91 11.20
CA HIS A 22 -12.16 13.35 11.02
C HIS A 22 -12.32 13.79 9.55
N TRP A 23 -12.17 12.87 8.59
CA TRP A 23 -12.48 13.13 7.19
C TRP A 23 -13.96 13.00 6.85
N ARG A 24 -14.76 12.54 7.82
CA ARG A 24 -16.23 12.44 7.65
C ARG A 24 -16.85 13.83 7.64
N GLY A 25 -17.67 14.10 6.64
CA GLY A 25 -18.25 15.43 6.42
C GLY A 25 -17.46 16.31 5.48
N ASP A 26 -16.14 16.05 5.35
CA ASP A 26 -15.27 16.76 4.41
C ASP A 26 -14.96 15.91 3.18
N PHE A 27 -14.00 14.99 3.28
CA PHE A 27 -13.61 14.10 2.19
C PHE A 27 -14.59 12.93 2.00
N TYR A 28 -15.03 12.33 3.10
CA TYR A 28 -16.07 11.30 3.08
C TYR A 28 -17.44 11.91 3.34
N PRO A 29 -18.46 11.64 2.49
CA PRO A 29 -19.83 12.01 2.80
C PRO A 29 -20.21 11.57 4.22
N ALA A 30 -20.96 12.42 4.94
CA ALA A 30 -21.30 12.16 6.33
C ALA A 30 -22.06 10.84 6.55
N GLU A 31 -22.90 10.48 5.57
CA GLU A 31 -23.72 9.27 5.55
C GLU A 31 -22.97 8.02 5.07
N LEU A 32 -21.75 8.17 4.50
CA LEU A 32 -21.01 7.06 3.94
C LEU A 32 -20.46 6.15 5.05
N ALA A 33 -20.86 4.89 5.03
CA ALA A 33 -20.36 3.90 5.98
C ALA A 33 -18.82 3.76 5.88
N ALA A 34 -18.14 3.64 7.02
CA ALA A 34 -16.68 3.51 7.08
C ALA A 34 -16.14 2.33 6.27
N ALA A 35 -16.93 1.26 6.14
CA ALA A 35 -16.58 0.10 5.30
C ALA A 35 -16.41 0.46 3.82
N ARG A 36 -16.98 1.57 3.36
CA ARG A 36 -16.91 2.05 1.98
C ARG A 36 -15.92 3.19 1.75
N TRP A 37 -15.19 3.58 2.76
CA TRP A 37 -14.23 4.69 2.64
C TRP A 37 -13.09 4.39 1.68
N LEU A 38 -12.62 3.14 1.61
CA LEU A 38 -11.56 2.76 0.67
C LEU A 38 -12.00 2.93 -0.78
N GLU A 39 -13.24 2.57 -1.11
CA GLU A 39 -13.81 2.75 -2.45
C GLU A 39 -13.88 4.23 -2.83
N ARG A 40 -14.33 5.08 -1.90
CA ARG A 40 -14.37 6.53 -2.09
C ARG A 40 -12.97 7.12 -2.24
N TYR A 41 -12.02 6.67 -1.42
CA TYR A 41 -10.63 7.08 -1.51
C TYR A 41 -10.03 6.72 -2.88
N ALA A 42 -10.22 5.50 -3.34
CA ALA A 42 -9.72 5.00 -4.62
C ALA A 42 -10.37 5.65 -5.85
N ALA A 43 -11.52 6.31 -5.68
CA ALA A 43 -12.12 7.12 -6.74
C ALA A 43 -11.40 8.46 -6.97
N VAL A 44 -10.58 8.91 -6.00
CA VAL A 44 -9.85 10.20 -6.04
C VAL A 44 -8.35 9.99 -6.20
N PHE A 45 -7.79 9.00 -5.50
CA PHE A 45 -6.36 8.69 -5.49
C PHE A 45 -6.11 7.31 -6.09
N ASP A 46 -4.95 7.13 -6.71
CA ASP A 46 -4.53 5.88 -7.33
C ASP A 46 -3.53 5.08 -6.48
N THR A 47 -3.20 5.58 -5.29
CA THR A 47 -2.29 4.94 -4.35
C THR A 47 -2.58 5.31 -2.90
N VAL A 48 -2.22 4.42 -1.98
CA VAL A 48 -2.27 4.66 -0.53
C VAL A 48 -1.16 3.89 0.19
N GLU A 49 -0.62 4.47 1.25
CA GLU A 49 0.21 3.73 2.20
C GLU A 49 -0.70 3.06 3.24
N ILE A 50 -0.57 1.73 3.41
CA ILE A 50 -1.25 1.02 4.49
C ILE A 50 -0.48 1.24 5.79
N ASN A 51 -0.95 2.17 6.62
CA ASN A 51 -0.31 2.53 7.88
C ASN A 51 -0.61 1.56 9.02
N ASN A 52 -1.76 0.86 8.99
CA ASN A 52 -2.18 -0.08 10.04
C ASN A 52 -1.18 -1.20 10.26
N THR A 53 -0.51 -1.67 9.21
CA THR A 53 0.48 -2.74 9.25
C THR A 53 1.68 -2.41 10.14
N PHE A 54 1.93 -1.13 10.41
CA PHE A 54 2.97 -0.69 11.33
C PHE A 54 2.66 -1.12 12.77
N TYR A 55 1.42 -1.00 13.21
CA TYR A 55 1.00 -1.31 14.57
C TYR A 55 0.58 -2.77 14.72
N ARG A 56 -0.20 -3.28 13.79
CA ARG A 56 -0.68 -4.65 13.77
C ARG A 56 -0.82 -5.13 12.32
N LEU A 57 -0.19 -6.24 12.00
CA LEU A 57 -0.31 -6.85 10.69
C LEU A 57 -1.68 -7.52 10.54
N PRO A 58 -2.53 -7.05 9.61
CA PRO A 58 -3.82 -7.69 9.35
C PRO A 58 -3.66 -9.12 8.84
N GLU A 59 -4.71 -9.91 8.96
CA GLU A 59 -4.78 -11.25 8.39
C GLU A 59 -4.95 -11.21 6.86
N ALA A 60 -4.56 -12.27 6.18
CA ALA A 60 -4.61 -12.36 4.71
C ALA A 60 -5.98 -12.02 4.09
N PRO A 61 -7.13 -12.47 4.65
CA PRO A 61 -8.44 -12.10 4.11
C PRO A 61 -8.72 -10.60 4.12
N THR A 62 -8.14 -9.84 5.04
CA THR A 62 -8.29 -8.37 5.08
C THR A 62 -7.61 -7.73 3.87
N PHE A 63 -6.39 -8.15 3.52
CA PHE A 63 -5.71 -7.69 2.32
C PHE A 63 -6.48 -8.04 1.03
N GLU A 64 -7.02 -9.25 0.96
CA GLU A 64 -7.87 -9.66 -0.17
C GLU A 64 -9.13 -8.81 -0.28
N ALA A 65 -9.78 -8.49 0.85
CA ALA A 65 -10.95 -7.64 0.88
C ALA A 65 -10.64 -6.21 0.39
N TRP A 66 -9.48 -5.65 0.77
CA TRP A 66 -9.05 -4.35 0.27
C TRP A 66 -8.77 -4.39 -1.23
N ARG A 67 -8.09 -5.44 -1.72
CA ARG A 67 -7.81 -5.59 -3.15
C ARG A 67 -9.09 -5.60 -4.00
N ARG A 68 -10.11 -6.29 -3.56
CA ARG A 68 -11.40 -6.39 -4.29
C ARG A 68 -12.19 -5.07 -4.33
N ARG A 69 -11.85 -4.09 -3.50
CA ARG A 69 -12.59 -2.82 -3.39
C ARG A 69 -11.97 -1.67 -4.17
N VAL A 70 -10.86 -1.88 -4.83
CA VAL A 70 -10.14 -0.85 -5.57
C VAL A 70 -9.94 -1.29 -7.02
N PRO A 71 -9.75 -0.34 -7.95
CA PRO A 71 -9.38 -0.67 -9.33
C PRO A 71 -8.10 -1.48 -9.44
N ASP A 72 -7.95 -2.19 -10.53
CA ASP A 72 -6.79 -3.06 -10.75
C ASP A 72 -5.45 -2.29 -10.75
N GLU A 73 -5.44 -1.07 -11.25
CA GLU A 73 -4.25 -0.22 -11.32
C GLU A 73 -3.91 0.47 -9.98
N PHE A 74 -4.78 0.31 -8.96
CA PHE A 74 -4.56 0.93 -7.67
C PHE A 74 -3.37 0.30 -6.95
N LEU A 75 -2.44 1.13 -6.46
CA LEU A 75 -1.22 0.69 -5.81
C LEU A 75 -1.31 0.84 -4.29
N PHE A 76 -1.07 -0.25 -3.58
CA PHE A 76 -0.87 -0.22 -2.13
C PHE A 76 0.62 -0.20 -1.78
N ALA A 77 1.04 0.76 -0.98
CA ALA A 77 2.34 0.76 -0.32
C ALA A 77 2.18 0.21 1.10
N VAL A 78 2.81 -0.91 1.40
CA VAL A 78 2.66 -1.56 2.71
C VAL A 78 3.77 -1.13 3.65
N LYS A 79 3.41 -0.48 4.76
CA LYS A 79 4.36 -0.04 5.77
C LYS A 79 4.86 -1.21 6.60
N ALA A 80 6.18 -1.32 6.76
CA ALA A 80 6.78 -2.36 7.60
C ALA A 80 6.36 -2.20 9.06
N SER A 81 6.28 -3.33 9.78
CA SER A 81 5.82 -3.33 11.16
C SER A 81 6.80 -2.64 12.12
N ARG A 82 6.24 -2.01 13.15
CA ARG A 82 7.00 -1.45 14.27
C ARG A 82 7.88 -2.51 14.94
N TYR A 83 7.38 -3.73 15.04
CA TYR A 83 8.14 -4.84 15.61
C TYR A 83 9.46 -5.06 14.86
N LEU A 84 9.43 -5.10 13.54
CA LEU A 84 10.61 -5.31 12.72
C LEU A 84 11.57 -4.11 12.78
N THR A 85 11.05 -2.90 12.65
CA THR A 85 11.85 -1.69 12.44
C THR A 85 12.34 -1.08 13.75
N HIS A 86 11.49 -0.95 14.76
CA HIS A 86 11.79 -0.24 16.01
C HIS A 86 12.17 -1.17 17.15
N MET A 87 11.45 -2.29 17.33
CA MET A 87 11.73 -3.21 18.43
C MET A 87 12.91 -4.11 18.12
N LYS A 88 12.91 -4.79 16.99
CA LYS A 88 14.02 -5.65 16.55
C LYS A 88 15.18 -4.88 15.91
N LYS A 89 14.99 -3.61 15.51
CA LYS A 89 16.00 -2.81 14.81
C LYS A 89 16.61 -3.57 13.62
N LEU A 90 15.77 -4.26 12.87
CA LEU A 90 16.12 -5.11 11.72
C LEU A 90 17.01 -6.33 12.06
N LYS A 91 17.13 -6.69 13.33
CA LYS A 91 17.80 -7.94 13.73
C LYS A 91 16.86 -9.13 13.44
N ASP A 92 17.44 -10.24 12.94
CA ASP A 92 16.68 -11.44 12.56
C ASP A 92 15.40 -11.14 11.75
N PRO A 93 15.50 -10.45 10.59
CA PRO A 93 14.33 -9.93 9.90
C PRO A 93 13.58 -11.01 9.10
N ARG A 94 14.13 -12.21 8.95
CA ARG A 94 13.61 -13.26 8.06
C ARG A 94 12.14 -13.60 8.34
N ASP A 95 11.82 -13.99 9.57
CA ASP A 95 10.47 -14.42 9.92
C ASP A 95 9.44 -13.29 9.91
N PRO A 96 9.72 -12.09 10.47
CA PRO A 96 8.82 -10.95 10.35
C PRO A 96 8.57 -10.53 8.91
N LEU A 97 9.59 -10.53 8.05
CA LEU A 97 9.45 -10.21 6.64
C LEU A 97 8.68 -11.28 5.88
N ALA A 98 8.98 -12.56 6.12
CA ALA A 98 8.25 -13.66 5.49
C ALA A 98 6.75 -13.58 5.80
N ARG A 99 6.38 -13.28 7.04
CA ARG A 99 4.98 -13.10 7.46
C ARG A 99 4.34 -11.91 6.78
N LEU A 100 5.04 -10.77 6.73
CA LEU A 100 4.57 -9.56 6.05
C LEU A 100 4.31 -9.83 4.57
N PHE A 101 5.28 -10.39 3.85
CA PHE A 101 5.17 -10.67 2.43
C PHE A 101 4.10 -11.70 2.10
N THR A 102 4.01 -12.77 2.88
CA THR A 102 2.98 -13.80 2.69
C THR A 102 1.58 -13.21 2.73
N ARG A 103 1.32 -12.26 3.64
CA ARG A 103 0.03 -11.58 3.74
C ARG A 103 -0.14 -10.48 2.70
N ALA A 104 0.86 -9.64 2.51
CA ALA A 104 0.81 -8.52 1.57
C ALA A 104 0.65 -8.97 0.09
N ARG A 105 1.13 -10.15 -0.27
CA ARG A 105 0.92 -10.73 -1.60
C ARG A 105 -0.56 -10.90 -1.97
N ARG A 106 -1.45 -10.93 -0.99
CA ARG A 106 -2.90 -10.97 -1.20
C ARG A 106 -3.48 -9.69 -1.79
N LEU A 107 -2.73 -8.59 -1.74
CA LEU A 107 -3.06 -7.37 -2.50
C LEU A 107 -2.88 -7.54 -4.02
N GLY A 108 -2.25 -8.62 -4.43
CA GLY A 108 -1.99 -8.92 -5.84
C GLY A 108 -0.96 -7.98 -6.48
N PRO A 109 -0.44 -8.32 -7.64
CA PRO A 109 0.27 -7.38 -8.48
C PRO A 109 -0.74 -6.35 -9.01
N PRO A 110 -0.31 -5.10 -9.26
CA PRO A 110 -1.09 -4.22 -10.12
C PRO A 110 -1.32 -4.95 -11.45
N SER A 111 -2.55 -4.93 -11.95
CA SER A 111 -2.89 -5.65 -13.17
C SER A 111 -1.99 -5.23 -14.32
N ARG A 112 -1.32 -6.22 -14.90
CA ARG A 112 -0.28 -6.13 -15.91
C ARG A 112 0.91 -5.25 -15.54
N PRO A 113 1.86 -5.75 -14.77
CA PRO A 113 3.22 -5.26 -14.93
C PRO A 113 3.68 -5.71 -16.32
N ASP A 114 4.11 -4.74 -17.12
CA ASP A 114 5.00 -5.01 -18.23
C ASP A 114 6.14 -5.91 -17.72
N PRO A 115 6.55 -6.97 -18.44
CA PRO A 115 7.62 -7.85 -17.99
C PRO A 115 8.92 -7.15 -17.60
N GLU A 116 9.17 -5.95 -18.12
CA GLU A 116 10.31 -5.12 -17.75
C GLU A 116 10.11 -4.38 -16.41
N THR A 117 8.89 -4.05 -16.05
CA THR A 117 8.57 -3.42 -14.75
C THR A 117 8.78 -4.39 -13.58
N LEU A 118 8.64 -5.70 -13.81
CA LEU A 118 8.93 -6.74 -12.80
C LEU A 118 10.44 -6.84 -12.47
N ARG A 119 11.33 -6.41 -13.36
CA ARG A 119 12.77 -6.41 -13.12
C ARG A 119 13.28 -5.19 -12.37
N SER A 120 12.57 -4.07 -12.45
CA SER A 120 13.02 -2.79 -11.86
C SER A 120 12.21 -2.33 -10.66
N SER A 121 10.99 -2.82 -10.47
CA SER A 121 10.18 -2.52 -9.30
C SER A 121 9.87 -3.80 -8.55
N GLY A 122 10.66 -4.09 -7.54
CA GLY A 122 10.19 -4.98 -6.48
C GLY A 122 8.81 -4.46 -6.05
N CYS A 123 7.76 -5.25 -6.22
CA CYS A 123 6.36 -4.90 -5.99
C CYS A 123 6.01 -4.63 -4.52
N CYS A 124 7.00 -4.29 -3.70
CA CYS A 124 6.92 -3.79 -2.34
C CYS A 124 8.00 -2.72 -2.19
N ARG A 125 7.69 -1.49 -2.59
CA ARG A 125 8.53 -0.37 -2.21
C ARG A 125 8.30 -0.12 -0.72
N LEU A 126 9.20 -0.63 0.12
CA LEU A 126 9.32 -0.24 1.52
C LEU A 126 9.82 1.22 1.55
N GLN A 127 8.89 2.16 1.57
CA GLN A 127 9.28 3.57 1.69
C GLN A 127 9.37 3.94 3.16
N TRP A 128 10.57 4.17 3.61
CA TRP A 128 10.89 4.73 4.92
C TRP A 128 10.70 6.24 4.87
N LEU A 129 9.66 6.76 5.47
CA LEU A 129 9.57 8.18 5.82
C LEU A 129 9.95 8.32 7.30
N GLN A 130 11.20 8.72 7.57
CA GLN A 130 11.55 9.31 8.87
C GLN A 130 10.77 10.61 9.00
N ARG A 131 9.84 10.67 9.94
CA ARG A 131 9.44 11.96 10.48
C ARG A 131 10.58 12.41 11.39
N GLY A 132 11.26 13.48 11.00
CA GLY A 132 12.13 14.22 11.89
C GLY A 132 11.37 14.68 13.13
N ALA A 133 12.09 14.75 14.23
CA ALA A 133 11.65 15.18 15.54
C ALA A 133 10.99 16.56 15.51
#